data_6fabb7a83310e62d58903dee759cde81
#
_entry.id   6fabb7a83310e62d58903dee759cde81
#
_cell.length_a   1.000
_cell.length_b   1.000
_cell.length_c   1.000
_cell.angle_alpha   90.00
_cell.angle_beta   90.00
_cell.angle_gamma   90.00
#
_symmetry.space_group_name_H-M   'P 1'
#
loop_
_entity.id
_entity.type
_entity.pdbx_description
1 polymer ?
#
loop_
_entity_poly.entity_id
_entity_poly.type
_entity_poly.pdbx_seq_one_letter_code
_entity_poly.pdbx_strand_id
1 'polypeptide(L)'
;MHVEELLQLDSLDLNLLWGESALLTRGVSGVTATDLEDPARFLQPGELVLSGLVWWRPGESRAKVDRFVSALHSAGVAALLAGEETHGSVPEDLVESCREHRIALVAVPAHTTFRAITEAVYLRQWGDLSRRPTDHYALPENVRTELARLLAEDAAPDALLDRAFAHLGGPACYLLTATGRVMARTPSAPFLPAQQAARDLAGAVGTSLRIDGDFGPYDSWHLHLRGATDAPPRVLHEIADVIAQYRHHLVRGQEAGLRAAHELMALIDAAPADGAALDSAVHAAGLPASGPYRVVVASLGDGEGEGAVGALTEALRHSPAEPFVVGRLPGGDAVAVVHADPDSGTGSGGGGHSALRDLWPTLHACHPQTPVHAGVSGLAATPGGLNSALSQARYALAAARADAPKAALVTSVEDLTTLGTLLAGVPADVRTAFSTQVLGPLAAGSSTSHRMLLETLEVFLAQHGSWARTAETLHLHVNTVHYRIQRIESLTGRDLSRLDHKLDLHAALLCR
;
A
#
# COMPACT_ATOMS: atom_id res chain seq x y z
N MET A 1 20.00 -0.74 -26.26
CA MET A 1 20.59 0.54 -26.71
C MET A 1 21.15 1.29 -25.52
N HIS A 2 22.33 1.94 -25.67
CA HIS A 2 22.95 2.77 -24.63
C HIS A 2 22.86 4.24 -25.02
N VAL A 3 23.05 5.16 -24.04
CA VAL A 3 23.03 6.61 -24.31
C VAL A 3 24.07 7.02 -25.37
N GLU A 4 25.25 6.40 -25.35
CA GLU A 4 26.31 6.64 -26.33
C GLU A 4 25.89 6.33 -27.79
N GLU A 5 25.10 5.26 -27.98
CA GLU A 5 24.61 4.88 -29.30
C GLU A 5 23.61 5.89 -29.87
N LEU A 6 22.85 6.56 -28.99
CA LEU A 6 21.94 7.64 -29.41
C LEU A 6 22.72 8.85 -29.92
N LEU A 7 23.83 9.20 -29.25
CA LEU A 7 24.70 10.31 -29.67
C LEU A 7 25.41 10.06 -31.00
N GLN A 8 25.56 8.81 -31.42
CA GLN A 8 26.15 8.43 -32.73
C GLN A 8 25.16 8.53 -33.90
N LEU A 9 23.90 8.93 -33.65
CA LEU A 9 22.91 9.09 -34.73
C LEU A 9 23.02 10.49 -35.32
N ASP A 10 23.81 10.62 -36.43
CA ASP A 10 24.01 11.89 -37.12
C ASP A 10 22.70 12.61 -37.51
N SER A 11 21.63 11.83 -37.72
CA SER A 11 20.30 12.36 -38.08
C SER A 11 19.63 13.16 -36.99
N LEU A 12 20.08 13.05 -35.72
CA LEU A 12 19.49 13.73 -34.58
C LEU A 12 20.32 14.96 -34.16
N ASP A 13 21.57 15.09 -34.61
CA ASP A 13 22.48 16.20 -34.35
C ASP A 13 22.56 16.57 -32.82
N LEU A 14 22.59 15.54 -31.99
CA LEU A 14 22.60 15.71 -30.53
C LEU A 14 23.96 16.10 -30.00
N ASN A 15 24.01 17.07 -29.10
CA ASN A 15 25.25 17.56 -28.51
C ASN A 15 25.39 17.12 -27.04
N LEU A 16 26.44 16.37 -26.72
CA LEU A 16 26.75 16.03 -25.33
C LEU A 16 27.32 17.25 -24.60
N LEU A 17 26.60 17.80 -23.61
CA LEU A 17 27.07 18.91 -22.78
C LEU A 17 27.86 18.42 -21.58
N TRP A 18 27.44 17.32 -20.98
CA TRP A 18 28.14 16.66 -19.88
C TRP A 18 27.77 15.19 -19.75
N GLY A 19 28.76 14.33 -19.48
CA GLY A 19 28.58 12.91 -19.19
C GLY A 19 29.89 12.16 -19.11
N GLU A 20 30.09 11.38 -18.05
CA GLU A 20 31.20 10.45 -17.94
C GLU A 20 30.91 9.18 -18.73
N SER A 21 31.95 8.47 -19.22
CA SER A 21 31.80 7.22 -19.99
C SER A 21 30.89 6.20 -19.29
N ALA A 22 30.97 6.06 -17.96
CA ALA A 22 30.11 5.16 -17.20
C ALA A 22 28.62 5.55 -17.22
N LEU A 23 28.29 6.83 -17.46
CA LEU A 23 26.91 7.28 -17.60
C LEU A 23 26.40 7.07 -19.02
N LEU A 24 27.27 7.22 -20.01
CA LEU A 24 26.93 7.04 -21.43
C LEU A 24 26.70 5.57 -21.81
N THR A 25 27.27 4.63 -21.05
CA THR A 25 27.03 3.18 -21.21
C THR A 25 25.79 2.69 -20.48
N ARG A 26 25.00 3.58 -19.83
CA ARG A 26 23.71 3.19 -19.23
C ARG A 26 22.74 2.73 -20.32
N GLY A 27 22.06 1.61 -20.03
CA GLY A 27 20.99 1.10 -20.89
C GLY A 27 19.75 2.01 -20.86
N VAL A 28 19.20 2.24 -22.03
CA VAL A 28 17.96 3.02 -22.21
C VAL A 28 16.77 2.07 -22.20
N SER A 29 15.86 2.22 -21.23
CA SER A 29 14.65 1.41 -21.08
C SER A 29 13.44 2.01 -21.79
N GLY A 30 13.39 3.34 -21.95
CA GLY A 30 12.28 4.06 -22.56
C GLY A 30 12.56 5.54 -22.71
N VAL A 31 11.57 6.30 -23.15
CA VAL A 31 11.64 7.76 -23.33
C VAL A 31 10.39 8.41 -22.73
N THR A 32 10.59 9.38 -21.85
CA THR A 32 9.52 10.19 -21.27
C THR A 32 9.77 11.66 -21.54
N ALA A 33 8.79 12.37 -22.13
CA ALA A 33 8.84 13.82 -22.32
C ALA A 33 8.06 14.50 -21.21
N THR A 34 8.70 15.43 -20.49
CA THR A 34 8.09 16.16 -19.38
C THR A 34 8.70 17.53 -19.15
N ASP A 35 7.84 18.50 -18.83
CA ASP A 35 8.23 19.83 -18.37
C ASP A 35 7.72 20.12 -16.94
N LEU A 36 7.47 19.08 -16.16
CA LEU A 36 7.13 19.20 -14.73
C LEU A 36 8.35 19.57 -13.92
N GLU A 37 8.18 20.40 -12.89
CA GLU A 37 9.25 20.79 -11.96
C GLU A 37 9.71 19.64 -11.05
N ASP A 38 8.82 18.69 -10.77
CA ASP A 38 9.11 17.46 -10.02
C ASP A 38 8.47 16.25 -10.75
N PRO A 39 9.21 15.63 -11.70
CA PRO A 39 8.71 14.52 -12.48
C PRO A 39 8.94 13.14 -11.84
N ALA A 40 9.58 13.03 -10.68
CA ALA A 40 10.09 11.76 -10.13
C ALA A 40 9.05 10.62 -10.11
N ARG A 41 7.80 10.94 -9.76
CA ARG A 41 6.71 9.95 -9.65
C ARG A 41 6.22 9.37 -10.99
N PHE A 42 6.60 9.99 -12.10
CA PHE A 42 6.19 9.58 -13.45
C PHE A 42 7.31 8.90 -14.23
N LEU A 43 8.53 8.86 -13.67
CA LEU A 43 9.72 8.35 -14.33
C LEU A 43 10.04 6.92 -13.87
N GLN A 44 10.57 6.14 -14.79
CA GLN A 44 11.07 4.80 -14.51
C GLN A 44 12.61 4.77 -14.61
N PRO A 45 13.29 3.88 -13.86
CA PRO A 45 14.73 3.72 -13.95
C PRO A 45 15.17 3.36 -15.39
N GLY A 46 16.23 4.02 -15.84
CA GLY A 46 16.78 3.80 -17.19
C GLY A 46 16.09 4.57 -18.30
N GLU A 47 15.07 5.39 -18.04
CA GLU A 47 14.45 6.22 -19.08
C GLU A 47 15.35 7.40 -19.50
N LEU A 48 15.20 7.80 -20.77
CA LEU A 48 15.63 9.10 -21.25
C LEU A 48 14.54 10.13 -20.96
N VAL A 49 14.90 11.24 -20.34
CA VAL A 49 13.97 12.35 -20.08
C VAL A 49 14.18 13.45 -21.11
N LEU A 50 13.13 13.77 -21.88
CA LEU A 50 13.08 14.89 -22.79
C LEU A 50 12.39 16.07 -22.11
N SER A 51 13.03 17.23 -22.05
CA SER A 51 12.43 18.44 -21.50
C SER A 51 12.70 19.65 -22.39
N GLY A 52 11.62 20.38 -22.69
CA GLY A 52 11.69 21.67 -23.38
C GLY A 52 12.13 22.81 -22.47
N LEU A 53 12.40 22.52 -21.18
CA LEU A 53 12.78 23.49 -20.14
C LEU A 53 11.76 24.62 -19.96
N VAL A 54 10.47 24.36 -20.26
CA VAL A 54 9.38 25.37 -20.15
C VAL A 54 9.21 25.86 -18.71
N TRP A 55 9.56 25.01 -17.74
CA TRP A 55 9.52 25.33 -16.30
C TRP A 55 10.65 26.28 -15.85
N TRP A 56 11.74 26.42 -16.63
CA TRP A 56 12.88 27.28 -16.31
C TRP A 56 12.70 28.68 -16.92
N ARG A 57 13.21 29.72 -16.24
CA ARG A 57 13.23 31.10 -16.71
C ARG A 57 14.59 31.76 -16.40
N PRO A 58 15.07 32.68 -17.23
CA PRO A 58 16.28 33.49 -16.92
C PRO A 58 16.12 34.18 -15.55
N GLY A 59 17.13 33.96 -14.67
CA GLY A 59 17.08 34.47 -13.29
C GLY A 59 16.36 33.58 -12.28
N GLU A 60 15.97 32.37 -12.68
CA GLU A 60 15.39 31.38 -11.77
C GLU A 60 16.38 30.97 -10.68
N SER A 61 15.86 30.58 -9.51
CA SER A 61 16.68 30.12 -8.40
C SER A 61 17.39 28.81 -8.72
N ARG A 62 18.70 28.72 -8.49
CA ARG A 62 19.49 27.49 -8.60
C ARG A 62 18.84 26.33 -7.82
N ALA A 63 18.26 26.60 -6.65
CA ALA A 63 17.55 25.60 -5.85
C ALA A 63 16.38 24.94 -6.58
N LYS A 64 15.78 25.59 -7.58
CA LYS A 64 14.72 24.99 -8.41
C LYS A 64 15.32 24.01 -9.43
N VAL A 65 16.43 24.38 -10.06
CA VAL A 65 17.19 23.51 -10.96
C VAL A 65 17.68 22.26 -10.23
N ASP A 66 18.25 22.43 -9.05
CA ASP A 66 18.76 21.33 -8.23
C ASP A 66 17.66 20.37 -7.80
N ARG A 67 16.46 20.87 -7.48
CA ARG A 67 15.31 20.00 -7.17
C ARG A 67 14.90 19.17 -8.36
N PHE A 68 14.81 19.75 -9.55
CA PHE A 68 14.47 19.03 -10.78
C PHE A 68 15.50 17.93 -11.06
N VAL A 69 16.81 18.26 -11.05
CA VAL A 69 17.89 17.31 -11.34
C VAL A 69 17.98 16.22 -10.25
N SER A 70 17.79 16.59 -8.98
CA SER A 70 17.71 15.63 -7.86
C SER A 70 16.54 14.65 -8.03
N ALA A 71 15.37 15.12 -8.52
CA ALA A 71 14.23 14.27 -8.82
C ALA A 71 14.56 13.26 -9.94
N LEU A 72 15.24 13.68 -11.00
CA LEU A 72 15.74 12.81 -12.06
C LEU A 72 16.73 11.76 -11.54
N HIS A 73 17.67 12.19 -10.70
CA HIS A 73 18.65 11.29 -10.08
C HIS A 73 17.96 10.22 -9.22
N SER A 74 17.02 10.64 -8.39
CA SER A 74 16.26 9.74 -7.51
C SER A 74 15.42 8.73 -8.28
N ALA A 75 14.92 9.11 -9.46
CA ALA A 75 14.19 8.22 -10.36
C ALA A 75 15.12 7.26 -11.14
N GLY A 76 16.46 7.45 -11.10
CA GLY A 76 17.40 6.58 -11.77
C GLY A 76 17.41 6.69 -13.30
N VAL A 77 17.14 7.87 -13.86
CA VAL A 77 17.08 8.08 -15.32
C VAL A 77 18.45 7.83 -15.99
N ALA A 78 18.43 7.44 -17.26
CA ALA A 78 19.64 7.19 -18.03
C ALA A 78 20.35 8.50 -18.41
N ALA A 79 19.61 9.48 -18.93
CA ALA A 79 20.10 10.82 -19.30
C ALA A 79 18.95 11.82 -19.38
N LEU A 80 19.31 13.12 -19.28
CA LEU A 80 18.44 14.26 -19.58
C LEU A 80 18.79 14.81 -20.98
N LEU A 81 17.79 14.94 -21.84
CA LEU A 81 17.87 15.57 -23.15
C LEU A 81 17.11 16.90 -23.08
N ALA A 82 17.85 18.01 -23.12
CA ALA A 82 17.33 19.36 -22.93
C ALA A 82 17.18 20.08 -24.28
N GLY A 83 15.94 20.49 -24.62
CA GLY A 83 15.64 21.20 -25.85
C GLY A 83 16.13 22.64 -25.83
N GLU A 84 16.79 23.08 -26.92
CA GLU A 84 17.28 24.46 -27.09
C GLU A 84 16.21 25.38 -27.69
N GLU A 85 15.09 24.87 -28.19
CA GLU A 85 14.05 25.65 -28.88
C GLU A 85 13.49 26.79 -28.00
N THR A 86 13.29 26.57 -26.72
CA THR A 86 12.65 27.54 -25.83
C THR A 86 13.60 28.69 -25.43
N HIS A 87 14.89 28.42 -25.22
CA HIS A 87 15.84 29.37 -24.64
C HIS A 87 17.09 29.64 -25.50
N GLY A 88 17.18 29.02 -26.68
CA GLY A 88 18.31 29.14 -27.61
C GLY A 88 19.57 28.38 -27.19
N SER A 89 19.72 28.07 -25.92
CA SER A 89 20.78 27.21 -25.38
C SER A 89 20.36 26.61 -24.03
N VAL A 90 21.02 25.54 -23.64
CA VAL A 90 20.83 24.92 -22.33
C VAL A 90 21.48 25.78 -21.24
N PRO A 91 20.77 26.13 -20.14
CA PRO A 91 21.29 26.96 -19.05
C PRO A 91 22.53 26.34 -18.36
N GLU A 92 23.52 27.17 -18.05
CA GLU A 92 24.77 26.74 -17.40
C GLU A 92 24.50 26.15 -16.00
N ASP A 93 23.57 26.73 -15.24
CA ASP A 93 23.10 26.19 -13.95
C ASP A 93 22.60 24.75 -14.04
N LEU A 94 21.92 24.38 -15.14
CA LEU A 94 21.45 23.01 -15.38
C LEU A 94 22.62 22.07 -15.68
N VAL A 95 23.63 22.54 -16.43
CA VAL A 95 24.87 21.76 -16.71
C VAL A 95 25.61 21.45 -15.42
N GLU A 96 25.77 22.47 -14.54
CA GLU A 96 26.43 22.30 -13.25
C GLU A 96 25.67 21.37 -12.33
N SER A 97 24.34 21.51 -12.22
CA SER A 97 23.50 20.65 -11.40
C SER A 97 23.52 19.20 -11.89
N CYS A 98 23.46 18.97 -13.22
CA CYS A 98 23.59 17.63 -13.81
C CYS A 98 24.95 16.98 -13.51
N ARG A 99 26.03 17.80 -13.46
CA ARG A 99 27.36 17.34 -13.07
C ARG A 99 27.42 16.92 -11.60
N GLU A 100 26.86 17.74 -10.70
CA GLU A 100 26.80 17.45 -9.27
C GLU A 100 26.02 16.18 -8.96
N HIS A 101 24.89 15.98 -9.64
CA HIS A 101 24.01 14.82 -9.46
C HIS A 101 24.35 13.62 -10.36
N ARG A 102 25.44 13.71 -11.16
CA ARG A 102 25.92 12.64 -12.05
C ARG A 102 24.84 12.12 -13.03
N ILE A 103 24.17 13.02 -13.72
CA ILE A 103 23.23 12.75 -14.79
C ILE A 103 23.84 13.20 -16.10
N ALA A 104 23.91 12.33 -17.11
CA ALA A 104 24.33 12.71 -18.45
C ALA A 104 23.34 13.73 -19.05
N LEU A 105 23.87 14.84 -19.57
CA LEU A 105 23.08 15.93 -20.15
C LEU A 105 23.45 16.12 -21.63
N VAL A 106 22.43 16.06 -22.46
CA VAL A 106 22.52 16.19 -23.93
C VAL A 106 21.66 17.37 -24.38
N ALA A 107 22.21 18.27 -25.18
CA ALA A 107 21.43 19.32 -25.83
C ALA A 107 20.74 18.78 -27.07
N VAL A 108 19.48 19.18 -27.26
CA VAL A 108 18.67 18.87 -28.42
C VAL A 108 18.48 20.15 -29.24
N PRO A 109 19.06 20.25 -30.43
CA PRO A 109 18.92 21.44 -31.29
C PRO A 109 17.45 21.72 -31.66
N ALA A 110 17.12 22.98 -31.90
CA ALA A 110 15.76 23.41 -32.21
C ALA A 110 15.13 22.75 -33.47
N HIS A 111 15.96 22.26 -34.40
CA HIS A 111 15.48 21.55 -35.59
C HIS A 111 15.20 20.07 -35.35
N THR A 112 15.61 19.51 -34.19
CA THR A 112 15.41 18.10 -33.82
C THR A 112 14.19 17.98 -32.89
N THR A 113 13.14 17.34 -33.37
CA THR A 113 11.92 17.17 -32.58
C THR A 113 12.06 16.03 -31.57
N PHE A 114 11.44 16.17 -30.42
CA PHE A 114 11.36 15.09 -29.42
C PHE A 114 10.74 13.81 -29.98
N ARG A 115 9.81 13.96 -30.95
CA ARG A 115 9.23 12.85 -31.68
C ARG A 115 10.29 12.06 -32.45
N ALA A 116 11.20 12.75 -33.16
CA ALA A 116 12.26 12.08 -33.93
C ALA A 116 13.19 11.27 -32.98
N ILE A 117 13.52 11.83 -31.82
CA ILE A 117 14.32 11.11 -30.81
C ILE A 117 13.56 9.87 -30.30
N THR A 118 12.30 10.04 -29.97
CA THR A 118 11.45 8.94 -29.50
C THR A 118 11.34 7.82 -30.54
N GLU A 119 11.09 8.18 -31.78
CA GLU A 119 11.04 7.23 -32.89
C GLU A 119 12.40 6.53 -33.13
N ALA A 120 13.51 7.27 -33.08
CA ALA A 120 14.84 6.71 -33.21
C ALA A 120 15.18 5.70 -32.11
N VAL A 121 14.84 6.01 -30.85
CA VAL A 121 15.04 5.10 -29.71
C VAL A 121 14.23 3.83 -29.90
N TYR A 122 12.95 3.94 -30.21
CA TYR A 122 12.10 2.78 -30.42
C TYR A 122 12.51 1.97 -31.65
N LEU A 123 12.83 2.63 -32.79
CA LEU A 123 13.32 1.94 -34.00
C LEU A 123 14.64 1.20 -33.74
N ARG A 124 15.53 1.78 -32.95
CA ARG A 124 16.80 1.13 -32.60
C ARG A 124 16.59 -0.05 -31.67
N GLN A 125 15.75 0.09 -30.66
CA GLN A 125 15.32 -1.03 -29.82
C GLN A 125 14.67 -2.14 -30.64
N TRP A 126 13.84 -1.76 -31.63
CA TRP A 126 13.26 -2.70 -32.61
C TRP A 126 14.30 -3.30 -33.54
N GLY A 127 15.28 -2.51 -34.01
CA GLY A 127 16.37 -2.97 -34.87
C GLY A 127 17.29 -3.98 -34.21
N ASP A 128 17.58 -3.79 -32.93
CA ASP A 128 18.34 -4.75 -32.12
C ASP A 128 17.54 -6.05 -31.88
N LEU A 129 16.23 -5.92 -31.74
CA LEU A 129 15.29 -7.04 -31.71
C LEU A 129 15.24 -7.76 -33.07
N SER A 130 15.29 -7.05 -34.20
CA SER A 130 15.19 -7.62 -35.55
C SER A 130 16.45 -8.34 -36.06
N ARG A 131 17.60 -8.17 -35.38
CA ARG A 131 18.86 -8.88 -35.70
C ARG A 131 19.00 -10.25 -35.07
N ARG A 132 18.09 -10.60 -34.12
CA ARG A 132 18.00 -11.97 -33.60
C ARG A 132 17.08 -12.81 -34.49
N PRO A 133 17.29 -14.13 -34.59
CA PRO A 133 16.43 -14.97 -35.44
C PRO A 133 14.95 -14.80 -35.17
N THR A 134 14.15 -14.59 -36.19
CA THR A 134 12.76 -14.12 -36.19
C THR A 134 11.76 -15.07 -35.49
N ASP A 135 12.14 -16.27 -35.16
CA ASP A 135 11.23 -17.33 -34.69
C ASP A 135 10.76 -17.16 -33.23
N HIS A 136 11.30 -16.17 -32.47
CA HIS A 136 11.01 -16.02 -31.02
C HIS A 136 10.45 -14.66 -30.63
N TYR A 137 10.09 -13.78 -31.58
CA TYR A 137 9.68 -12.40 -31.25
C TYR A 137 8.19 -12.21 -30.98
N ALA A 138 7.36 -13.19 -31.27
CA ALA A 138 5.93 -13.17 -30.98
C ALA A 138 5.49 -14.58 -30.57
N LEU A 139 4.35 -14.67 -29.89
CA LEU A 139 3.75 -15.97 -29.59
C LEU A 139 3.47 -16.70 -30.90
N PRO A 140 3.94 -17.95 -31.06
CA PRO A 140 3.61 -18.78 -32.23
C PRO A 140 2.10 -18.88 -32.39
N GLU A 141 1.61 -18.91 -33.65
CA GLU A 141 0.17 -18.91 -33.95
C GLU A 141 -0.56 -20.09 -33.33
N ASN A 142 0.06 -21.27 -33.30
CA ASN A 142 -0.48 -22.45 -32.64
C ASN A 142 -0.61 -22.27 -31.12
N VAL A 143 0.33 -21.54 -30.47
CA VAL A 143 0.26 -21.24 -29.03
C VAL A 143 -0.86 -20.22 -28.78
N ARG A 144 -0.98 -19.20 -29.62
CA ARG A 144 -2.02 -18.18 -29.52
C ARG A 144 -3.42 -18.79 -29.64
N THR A 145 -3.62 -19.66 -30.65
CA THR A 145 -4.88 -20.38 -30.87
C THR A 145 -5.24 -21.26 -29.67
N GLU A 146 -4.24 -21.96 -29.12
CA GLU A 146 -4.45 -22.82 -27.94
C GLU A 146 -4.79 -22.03 -26.68
N LEU A 147 -4.11 -20.87 -26.46
CA LEU A 147 -4.43 -19.98 -25.33
C LEU A 147 -5.85 -19.40 -25.45
N ALA A 148 -6.26 -19.00 -26.66
CA ALA A 148 -7.63 -18.54 -26.90
C ALA A 148 -8.68 -19.65 -26.61
N ARG A 149 -8.36 -20.90 -26.96
CA ARG A 149 -9.23 -22.05 -26.61
C ARG A 149 -9.31 -22.27 -25.09
N LEU A 150 -8.16 -22.26 -24.39
CA LEU A 150 -8.11 -22.41 -22.96
C LEU A 150 -8.87 -21.30 -22.21
N LEU A 151 -8.80 -20.06 -22.72
CA LEU A 151 -9.58 -18.93 -22.19
C LEU A 151 -11.10 -19.17 -22.37
N ALA A 152 -11.51 -19.67 -23.53
CA ALA A 152 -12.92 -19.94 -23.80
C ALA A 152 -13.48 -21.12 -22.98
N GLU A 153 -12.62 -22.02 -22.53
CA GLU A 153 -12.94 -23.17 -21.68
C GLU A 153 -12.82 -22.89 -20.18
N ASP A 154 -12.59 -21.64 -19.78
CA ASP A 154 -12.34 -21.21 -18.39
C ASP A 154 -11.23 -22.03 -17.69
N ALA A 155 -10.18 -22.38 -18.43
CA ALA A 155 -9.07 -23.17 -17.90
C ALA A 155 -8.37 -22.45 -16.75
N ALA A 156 -7.81 -23.23 -15.83
CA ALA A 156 -7.06 -22.69 -14.68
C ALA A 156 -5.82 -21.86 -15.15
N PRO A 157 -5.45 -20.81 -14.44
CA PRO A 157 -4.35 -19.93 -14.84
C PRO A 157 -2.99 -20.64 -14.92
N ASP A 158 -2.78 -21.73 -14.15
CA ASP A 158 -1.58 -22.58 -14.28
C ASP A 158 -1.49 -23.19 -15.68
N ALA A 159 -2.60 -23.68 -16.25
CA ALA A 159 -2.61 -24.25 -17.60
C ALA A 159 -2.31 -23.19 -18.67
N LEU A 160 -2.79 -21.96 -18.48
CA LEU A 160 -2.47 -20.84 -19.36
C LEU A 160 -0.97 -20.51 -19.32
N LEU A 161 -0.37 -20.43 -18.12
CA LEU A 161 1.06 -20.18 -17.97
C LEU A 161 1.91 -21.32 -18.55
N ASP A 162 1.57 -22.57 -18.24
CA ASP A 162 2.30 -23.73 -18.75
C ASP A 162 2.32 -23.72 -20.27
N ARG A 163 1.14 -23.53 -20.89
CA ARG A 163 1.02 -23.48 -22.35
C ARG A 163 1.75 -22.29 -22.97
N ALA A 164 1.66 -21.11 -22.33
CA ALA A 164 2.30 -19.89 -22.81
C ALA A 164 3.83 -20.00 -22.80
N PHE A 165 4.41 -20.64 -21.79
CA PHE A 165 5.86 -20.72 -21.62
C PHE A 165 6.49 -22.02 -22.15
N ALA A 166 5.71 -23.04 -22.55
CA ALA A 166 6.22 -24.33 -23.03
C ALA A 166 7.20 -24.17 -24.21
N HIS A 167 6.90 -23.25 -25.16
CA HIS A 167 7.75 -23.00 -26.32
C HIS A 167 9.06 -22.25 -26.02
N LEU A 168 9.18 -21.66 -24.83
CA LEU A 168 10.38 -20.98 -24.33
C LEU A 168 11.26 -21.88 -23.46
N GLY A 169 11.02 -23.18 -23.48
CA GLY A 169 11.74 -24.14 -22.64
C GLY A 169 11.22 -24.22 -21.20
N GLY A 170 10.03 -23.67 -20.92
CA GLY A 170 9.36 -23.74 -19.63
C GLY A 170 10.12 -23.05 -18.49
N PRO A 171 10.48 -21.76 -18.59
CA PRO A 171 11.16 -21.07 -17.51
C PRO A 171 10.30 -21.01 -16.24
N ALA A 172 10.96 -20.85 -15.09
CA ALA A 172 10.25 -20.63 -13.82
C ALA A 172 9.53 -19.27 -13.84
N CYS A 173 8.22 -19.32 -14.04
CA CYS A 173 7.35 -18.15 -14.12
C CYS A 173 6.22 -18.26 -13.11
N TYR A 174 5.86 -17.12 -12.54
CA TYR A 174 4.78 -16.97 -11.57
C TYR A 174 3.82 -15.89 -12.01
N LEU A 175 2.54 -16.09 -11.76
CA LEU A 175 1.52 -15.06 -11.75
C LEU A 175 1.30 -14.65 -10.29
N LEU A 176 1.70 -13.43 -9.94
CA LEU A 176 1.70 -12.93 -8.58
C LEU A 176 0.72 -11.76 -8.44
N THR A 177 0.14 -11.61 -7.26
CA THR A 177 -0.47 -10.33 -6.86
C THR A 177 0.60 -9.37 -6.33
N ALA A 178 0.27 -8.08 -6.18
CA ALA A 178 1.19 -7.09 -5.59
C ALA A 178 1.68 -7.48 -4.19
N THR A 179 0.87 -8.21 -3.42
CA THR A 179 1.19 -8.70 -2.08
C THR A 179 2.02 -10.01 -2.08
N GLY A 180 2.40 -10.48 -3.26
CA GLY A 180 3.21 -11.70 -3.44
C GLY A 180 2.42 -13.01 -3.40
N ARG A 181 1.09 -12.98 -3.36
CA ARG A 181 0.29 -14.21 -3.43
C ARG A 181 0.46 -14.85 -4.81
N VAL A 182 0.83 -16.13 -4.83
CA VAL A 182 0.97 -16.91 -6.07
C VAL A 182 -0.41 -17.32 -6.55
N MET A 183 -0.81 -16.80 -7.69
CA MET A 183 -2.07 -17.14 -8.37
C MET A 183 -1.92 -18.38 -9.23
N ALA A 184 -0.78 -18.46 -9.93
CA ALA A 184 -0.41 -19.57 -10.79
C ALA A 184 1.11 -19.63 -10.93
N ARG A 185 1.64 -20.78 -11.34
CA ARG A 185 3.06 -20.96 -11.65
C ARG A 185 3.27 -22.01 -12.72
N THR A 186 4.37 -21.88 -13.46
CA THR A 186 4.79 -22.95 -14.39
C THR A 186 5.25 -24.20 -13.62
N PRO A 187 5.16 -25.42 -14.20
CA PRO A 187 5.59 -26.65 -13.53
C PRO A 187 7.04 -26.64 -13.06
N SER A 188 7.92 -25.95 -13.76
CA SER A 188 9.34 -25.79 -13.42
C SER A 188 9.59 -24.82 -12.26
N ALA A 189 8.58 -23.99 -11.90
CA ALA A 189 8.73 -22.98 -10.86
C ALA A 189 8.64 -23.62 -9.46
N PRO A 190 9.66 -23.45 -8.59
CA PRO A 190 9.62 -23.95 -7.22
C PRO A 190 8.56 -23.25 -6.38
N PHE A 191 8.25 -23.79 -5.20
CA PHE A 191 7.39 -23.07 -4.25
C PHE A 191 8.02 -21.74 -3.85
N LEU A 192 7.22 -20.67 -3.91
CA LEU A 192 7.62 -19.32 -3.55
C LEU A 192 6.71 -18.79 -2.45
N PRO A 193 7.23 -18.57 -1.22
CA PRO A 193 6.44 -17.95 -0.14
C PRO A 193 6.01 -16.53 -0.51
N ALA A 194 4.77 -16.15 -0.15
CA ALA A 194 4.20 -14.85 -0.51
C ALA A 194 5.06 -13.66 -0.06
N GLN A 195 5.59 -13.70 1.17
CA GLN A 195 6.48 -12.65 1.68
C GLN A 195 7.78 -12.52 0.87
N GLN A 196 8.31 -13.64 0.35
CA GLN A 196 9.48 -13.60 -0.52
C GLN A 196 9.11 -13.04 -1.90
N ALA A 197 7.99 -13.47 -2.47
CA ALA A 197 7.48 -12.95 -3.74
C ALA A 197 7.25 -11.43 -3.67
N ALA A 198 6.63 -10.92 -2.60
CA ALA A 198 6.43 -9.50 -2.39
C ALA A 198 7.76 -8.73 -2.30
N ARG A 199 8.75 -9.29 -1.62
CA ARG A 199 10.11 -8.69 -1.56
C ARG A 199 10.82 -8.72 -2.92
N ASP A 200 10.68 -9.79 -3.68
CA ASP A 200 11.27 -9.91 -5.02
C ASP A 200 10.66 -8.85 -5.97
N LEU A 201 9.34 -8.63 -5.90
CA LEU A 201 8.65 -7.58 -6.66
C LEU A 201 9.11 -6.17 -6.26
N ALA A 202 9.16 -5.88 -4.96
CA ALA A 202 9.59 -4.57 -4.44
C ALA A 202 11.08 -4.28 -4.71
N GLY A 203 11.92 -5.32 -4.66
CA GLY A 203 13.37 -5.23 -4.91
C GLY A 203 13.76 -5.35 -6.39
N ALA A 204 12.80 -5.44 -7.32
CA ALA A 204 13.04 -5.66 -8.75
C ALA A 204 13.97 -6.86 -9.04
N VAL A 205 13.83 -7.95 -8.26
CA VAL A 205 14.61 -9.16 -8.43
C VAL A 205 14.00 -10.00 -9.55
N GLY A 206 14.76 -10.30 -10.60
CA GLY A 206 14.26 -10.98 -11.80
C GLY A 206 13.54 -10.04 -12.77
N THR A 207 12.74 -10.61 -13.67
CA THR A 207 11.95 -9.85 -14.63
C THR A 207 10.49 -9.86 -14.23
N SER A 208 9.92 -8.69 -13.96
CA SER A 208 8.52 -8.54 -13.58
C SER A 208 7.80 -7.62 -14.56
N LEU A 209 6.66 -8.07 -15.06
CA LEU A 209 5.78 -7.30 -15.92
C LEU A 209 4.42 -7.16 -15.24
N ARG A 210 3.99 -5.93 -15.00
CA ARG A 210 2.64 -5.65 -14.50
C ARG A 210 1.63 -5.94 -15.60
N ILE A 211 0.57 -6.64 -15.25
CA ILE A 211 -0.54 -6.93 -16.16
C ILE A 211 -1.50 -5.74 -16.12
N ASP A 212 -1.72 -5.14 -17.30
CA ASP A 212 -2.54 -3.94 -17.44
C ASP A 212 -4.01 -4.16 -17.07
N GLY A 213 -4.64 -3.10 -16.55
CA GLY A 213 -6.04 -3.04 -16.15
C GLY A 213 -6.27 -1.92 -15.11
N ASP A 214 -7.51 -1.44 -15.03
CA ASP A 214 -7.97 -0.43 -14.06
C ASP A 214 -8.12 -1.06 -12.66
N PHE A 215 -7.01 -1.51 -12.08
CA PHE A 215 -6.98 -2.18 -10.79
C PHE A 215 -6.19 -1.36 -9.78
N GLY A 216 -6.65 -1.42 -8.53
CA GLY A 216 -5.98 -0.74 -7.42
C GLY A 216 -4.58 -1.29 -7.14
N PRO A 217 -3.80 -0.60 -6.30
CA PRO A 217 -2.42 -1.00 -6.00
C PRO A 217 -2.33 -2.35 -5.28
N TYR A 218 -3.40 -2.81 -4.63
CA TYR A 218 -3.42 -4.03 -3.82
C TYR A 218 -3.77 -5.29 -4.62
N ASP A 219 -4.53 -5.16 -5.68
CA ASP A 219 -5.02 -6.25 -6.50
C ASP A 219 -4.41 -6.29 -7.91
N SER A 220 -3.34 -5.53 -8.15
CA SER A 220 -2.57 -5.61 -9.39
C SER A 220 -1.90 -6.98 -9.53
N TRP A 221 -1.86 -7.50 -10.75
CA TRP A 221 -1.21 -8.76 -11.08
C TRP A 221 0.11 -8.53 -11.77
N HIS A 222 1.06 -9.44 -11.56
CA HIS A 222 2.40 -9.38 -12.11
C HIS A 222 2.80 -10.73 -12.68
N LEU A 223 3.26 -10.73 -13.91
CA LEU A 223 3.99 -11.85 -14.49
C LEU A 223 5.44 -11.74 -14.03
N HIS A 224 5.93 -12.72 -13.26
CA HIS A 224 7.24 -12.67 -12.63
C HIS A 224 8.09 -13.87 -13.02
N LEU A 225 9.26 -13.61 -13.63
CA LEU A 225 10.25 -14.60 -13.97
C LEU A 225 11.45 -14.46 -13.02
N ARG A 226 11.71 -15.50 -12.25
CA ARG A 226 12.82 -15.56 -11.32
C ARG A 226 14.09 -16.02 -12.03
N GLY A 227 15.09 -15.16 -12.09
CA GLY A 227 16.36 -15.41 -12.76
C GLY A 227 16.50 -14.71 -14.11
N ALA A 228 17.66 -14.87 -14.72
CA ALA A 228 17.89 -14.38 -16.07
C ALA A 228 17.00 -15.14 -17.06
N THR A 229 16.26 -14.42 -17.88
CA THR A 229 15.43 -15.02 -18.93
C THR A 229 15.84 -14.45 -20.29
N ASP A 230 15.93 -15.32 -21.28
CA ASP A 230 16.08 -14.93 -22.68
C ASP A 230 14.71 -14.71 -23.37
N ALA A 231 13.61 -14.73 -22.60
CA ALA A 231 12.29 -14.52 -23.15
C ALA A 231 12.17 -13.11 -23.75
N PRO A 232 11.79 -13.01 -25.05
CA PRO A 232 11.67 -11.71 -25.70
C PRO A 232 10.60 -10.85 -25.01
N PRO A 233 10.84 -9.56 -24.76
CA PRO A 233 9.90 -8.67 -24.09
C PRO A 233 8.50 -8.66 -24.73
N ARG A 234 8.44 -8.71 -26.07
CA ARG A 234 7.18 -8.76 -26.80
C ARG A 234 6.35 -9.99 -26.47
N VAL A 235 6.97 -11.17 -26.39
CA VAL A 235 6.29 -12.41 -26.01
C VAL A 235 5.71 -12.30 -24.60
N LEU A 236 6.47 -11.70 -23.66
CA LEU A 236 5.99 -11.48 -22.29
C LEU A 236 4.77 -10.55 -22.26
N HIS A 237 4.74 -9.50 -23.09
CA HIS A 237 3.58 -8.61 -23.21
C HIS A 237 2.38 -9.34 -23.80
N GLU A 238 2.57 -10.11 -24.88
CA GLU A 238 1.47 -10.90 -25.49
C GLU A 238 0.90 -11.94 -24.48
N ILE A 239 1.75 -12.54 -23.64
CA ILE A 239 1.29 -13.42 -22.56
C ILE A 239 0.54 -12.61 -21.50
N ALA A 240 1.03 -11.44 -21.12
CA ALA A 240 0.37 -10.57 -20.15
C ALA A 240 -1.02 -10.13 -20.64
N ASP A 241 -1.18 -9.84 -21.95
CA ASP A 241 -2.47 -9.50 -22.55
C ASP A 241 -3.47 -10.67 -22.45
N VAL A 242 -3.02 -11.90 -22.66
CA VAL A 242 -3.85 -13.10 -22.49
C VAL A 242 -4.31 -13.25 -21.03
N ILE A 243 -3.39 -13.03 -20.07
CA ILE A 243 -3.72 -13.09 -18.65
C ILE A 243 -4.65 -11.92 -18.23
N ALA A 244 -4.50 -10.73 -18.84
CA ALA A 244 -5.43 -9.64 -18.63
C ALA A 244 -6.86 -10.00 -19.10
N GLN A 245 -7.00 -10.65 -20.26
CA GLN A 245 -8.29 -11.16 -20.74
C GLN A 245 -8.90 -12.20 -19.77
N TYR A 246 -8.09 -13.15 -19.29
CA TYR A 246 -8.52 -14.11 -18.27
C TYR A 246 -9.06 -13.40 -17.04
N ARG A 247 -8.36 -12.38 -16.55
CA ARG A 247 -8.78 -11.60 -15.39
C ARG A 247 -10.11 -10.87 -15.63
N HIS A 248 -10.32 -10.30 -16.81
CA HIS A 248 -11.58 -9.66 -17.17
C HIS A 248 -12.76 -10.66 -17.17
N HIS A 249 -12.54 -11.89 -17.59
CA HIS A 249 -13.56 -12.96 -17.53
C HIS A 249 -13.91 -13.27 -16.05
N LEU A 250 -12.92 -13.40 -15.17
CA LEU A 250 -13.14 -13.64 -13.74
C LEU A 250 -13.97 -12.53 -13.09
N VAL A 251 -13.65 -11.25 -13.39
CA VAL A 251 -14.36 -10.09 -12.82
C VAL A 251 -15.83 -10.08 -13.24
N ARG A 252 -16.12 -10.32 -14.52
CA ARG A 252 -17.52 -10.40 -15.03
C ARG A 252 -18.32 -11.52 -14.36
N GLY A 253 -17.70 -12.66 -14.10
CA GLY A 253 -18.35 -13.76 -13.39
C GLY A 253 -18.72 -13.45 -11.94
N GLN A 254 -18.10 -12.44 -11.33
CA GLN A 254 -18.30 -12.08 -9.92
C GLN A 254 -19.39 -11.02 -9.68
N GLU A 255 -20.00 -10.43 -10.71
CA GLU A 255 -20.97 -9.33 -10.54
C GLU A 255 -22.22 -9.71 -9.70
N ALA A 256 -22.70 -10.95 -9.83
CA ALA A 256 -23.82 -11.42 -9.02
C ALA A 256 -23.44 -11.54 -7.54
N GLY A 257 -22.24 -12.04 -7.24
CA GLY A 257 -21.70 -12.12 -5.89
C GLY A 257 -21.50 -10.75 -5.25
N LEU A 258 -21.06 -9.75 -6.03
CA LEU A 258 -20.90 -8.38 -5.54
C LEU A 258 -22.23 -7.75 -5.13
N ARG A 259 -23.33 -8.02 -5.86
CA ARG A 259 -24.66 -7.53 -5.48
C ARG A 259 -25.15 -8.17 -4.17
N ALA A 260 -25.02 -9.48 -4.03
CA ALA A 260 -25.38 -10.17 -2.80
C ALA A 260 -24.53 -9.69 -1.60
N ALA A 261 -23.24 -9.42 -1.83
CA ALA A 261 -22.37 -8.83 -0.83
C ALA A 261 -22.86 -7.44 -0.37
N HIS A 262 -23.25 -6.57 -1.31
CA HIS A 262 -23.77 -5.24 -0.97
C HIS A 262 -25.08 -5.30 -0.18
N GLU A 263 -25.99 -6.21 -0.54
CA GLU A 263 -27.24 -6.42 0.18
C GLU A 263 -26.97 -6.90 1.62
N LEU A 264 -26.07 -7.85 1.79
CA LEU A 264 -25.66 -8.33 3.12
C LEU A 264 -25.07 -7.19 3.96
N MET A 265 -24.15 -6.38 3.41
CA MET A 265 -23.52 -5.27 4.14
C MET A 265 -24.56 -4.21 4.54
N ALA A 266 -25.50 -3.89 3.66
CA ALA A 266 -26.60 -2.96 3.97
C ALA A 266 -27.48 -3.47 5.12
N LEU A 267 -27.80 -4.77 5.14
CA LEU A 267 -28.59 -5.37 6.22
C LEU A 267 -27.82 -5.41 7.55
N ILE A 268 -26.52 -5.71 7.52
CA ILE A 268 -25.70 -5.72 8.74
C ILE A 268 -25.54 -4.29 9.31
N ASP A 269 -25.50 -3.26 8.46
CA ASP A 269 -25.39 -1.87 8.88
C ASP A 269 -26.72 -1.29 9.39
N ALA A 270 -27.83 -1.80 8.91
CA ALA A 270 -29.16 -1.40 9.37
C ALA A 270 -29.48 -1.98 10.75
N ALA A 271 -29.84 -1.12 11.69
CA ALA A 271 -30.27 -1.56 13.02
C ALA A 271 -31.75 -1.21 13.25
N PRO A 272 -32.59 -2.12 13.81
CA PRO A 272 -32.35 -3.56 14.04
C PRO A 272 -32.60 -4.36 12.77
N ALA A 273 -31.70 -5.30 12.44
CA ALA A 273 -31.88 -6.19 11.31
C ALA A 273 -32.85 -7.34 11.63
N ASP A 274 -33.71 -7.67 10.66
CA ASP A 274 -34.54 -8.89 10.74
C ASP A 274 -33.65 -10.12 10.59
N GLY A 275 -33.69 -11.01 11.59
CA GLY A 275 -32.89 -12.24 11.60
C GLY A 275 -33.09 -13.12 10.37
N ALA A 276 -34.35 -13.27 9.90
CA ALA A 276 -34.66 -14.07 8.72
C ALA A 276 -34.10 -13.43 7.43
N ALA A 277 -34.09 -12.10 7.33
CA ALA A 277 -33.49 -11.40 6.21
C ALA A 277 -31.97 -11.57 6.20
N LEU A 278 -31.31 -11.53 7.36
CA LEU A 278 -29.87 -11.78 7.50
C LEU A 278 -29.48 -13.20 7.12
N ASP A 279 -30.25 -14.21 7.56
CA ASP A 279 -30.04 -15.63 7.20
C ASP A 279 -30.10 -15.83 5.69
N SER A 280 -31.10 -15.21 5.04
CA SER A 280 -31.28 -15.27 3.59
C SER A 280 -30.13 -14.56 2.85
N ALA A 281 -29.68 -13.38 3.34
CA ALA A 281 -28.61 -12.64 2.72
C ALA A 281 -27.25 -13.32 2.87
N VAL A 282 -26.96 -13.93 4.02
CA VAL A 282 -25.76 -14.74 4.26
C VAL A 282 -25.70 -15.91 3.27
N HIS A 283 -26.79 -16.60 3.07
CA HIS A 283 -26.89 -17.70 2.11
C HIS A 283 -26.72 -17.20 0.65
N ALA A 284 -27.40 -16.12 0.28
CA ALA A 284 -27.30 -15.52 -1.05
C ALA A 284 -25.87 -15.03 -1.36
N ALA A 285 -25.15 -14.62 -0.35
CA ALA A 285 -23.73 -14.19 -0.45
C ALA A 285 -22.75 -15.38 -0.51
N GLY A 286 -23.22 -16.62 -0.45
CA GLY A 286 -22.41 -17.84 -0.56
C GLY A 286 -21.70 -18.24 0.74
N LEU A 287 -22.07 -17.66 1.88
CA LEU A 287 -21.54 -18.07 3.18
C LEU A 287 -22.34 -19.27 3.75
N PRO A 288 -21.71 -20.15 4.54
CA PRO A 288 -22.42 -21.20 5.28
C PRO A 288 -23.54 -20.60 6.14
N ALA A 289 -24.68 -21.26 6.20
CA ALA A 289 -25.85 -20.78 6.97
C ALA A 289 -25.63 -20.82 8.50
N SER A 290 -24.73 -21.68 8.97
CA SER A 290 -24.37 -21.80 10.38
C SER A 290 -23.00 -21.15 10.62
N GLY A 291 -22.89 -20.29 11.65
CA GLY A 291 -21.63 -19.70 12.09
C GLY A 291 -20.66 -20.72 12.74
N PRO A 292 -19.61 -20.25 13.36
CA PRO A 292 -19.39 -18.84 13.73
C PRO A 292 -18.88 -17.96 12.60
N TYR A 293 -19.20 -16.68 12.70
CA TYR A 293 -18.71 -15.65 11.76
C TYR A 293 -17.83 -14.63 12.48
N ARG A 294 -16.96 -13.98 11.73
CA ARG A 294 -16.17 -12.84 12.18
C ARG A 294 -16.37 -11.70 11.20
N VAL A 295 -16.46 -10.48 11.71
CA VAL A 295 -16.54 -9.27 10.90
C VAL A 295 -15.19 -8.55 10.95
N VAL A 296 -14.71 -8.18 9.80
CA VAL A 296 -13.49 -7.36 9.65
C VAL A 296 -13.87 -6.07 8.94
N VAL A 297 -13.50 -4.93 9.52
CA VAL A 297 -13.67 -3.61 8.90
C VAL A 297 -12.30 -3.05 8.57
N ALA A 298 -12.07 -2.65 7.34
CA ALA A 298 -10.80 -2.07 6.90
C ALA A 298 -10.99 -0.69 6.30
N SER A 299 -9.99 0.17 6.51
CA SER A 299 -9.96 1.54 6.03
C SER A 299 -8.59 1.88 5.45
N LEU A 300 -8.59 2.71 4.41
CA LEU A 300 -7.40 3.26 3.78
C LEU A 300 -7.42 4.79 3.89
N GLY A 301 -6.33 5.38 4.43
CA GLY A 301 -6.19 6.83 4.55
C GLY A 301 -7.38 7.50 5.23
N ASP A 302 -7.79 8.65 4.70
CA ASP A 302 -8.87 9.48 5.25
C ASP A 302 -10.29 9.07 4.79
N GLY A 303 -10.46 7.86 4.20
CA GLY A 303 -11.80 7.30 3.97
C GLY A 303 -12.36 7.39 2.54
N GLU A 304 -11.65 7.88 1.54
CA GLU A 304 -12.07 7.79 0.12
C GLU A 304 -11.72 6.45 -0.51
N GLY A 305 -12.24 5.38 0.05
CA GLY A 305 -11.73 4.02 -0.01
C GLY A 305 -12.16 3.16 -1.19
N GLU A 306 -11.96 3.51 -2.48
CA GLU A 306 -12.08 2.50 -3.55
C GLU A 306 -11.06 1.36 -3.38
N GLY A 307 -9.88 1.63 -2.83
CA GLY A 307 -8.86 0.63 -2.57
C GLY A 307 -9.10 -0.28 -1.35
N ALA A 308 -9.98 0.12 -0.40
CA ALA A 308 -10.16 -0.64 0.85
C ALA A 308 -10.75 -2.04 0.63
N VAL A 309 -11.72 -2.16 -0.30
CA VAL A 309 -12.32 -3.44 -0.68
C VAL A 309 -11.27 -4.35 -1.33
N GLY A 310 -10.46 -3.80 -2.24
CA GLY A 310 -9.36 -4.53 -2.88
C GLY A 310 -8.32 -5.01 -1.87
N ALA A 311 -7.87 -4.14 -0.96
CA ALA A 311 -6.91 -4.47 0.08
C ALA A 311 -7.44 -5.59 1.02
N LEU A 312 -8.69 -5.45 1.50
CA LEU A 312 -9.30 -6.44 2.38
C LEU A 312 -9.54 -7.78 1.68
N THR A 313 -10.03 -7.73 0.43
CA THR A 313 -10.23 -8.94 -0.39
C THR A 313 -8.91 -9.67 -0.63
N GLU A 314 -7.86 -8.93 -0.98
CA GLU A 314 -6.54 -9.53 -1.20
C GLU A 314 -5.98 -10.12 0.09
N ALA A 315 -6.13 -9.42 1.23
CA ALA A 315 -5.71 -9.93 2.52
C ALA A 315 -6.37 -11.28 2.87
N LEU A 316 -7.67 -11.38 2.70
CA LEU A 316 -8.42 -12.60 3.01
C LEU A 316 -8.10 -13.74 2.05
N ARG A 317 -7.77 -13.45 0.80
CA ARG A 317 -7.34 -14.46 -0.19
C ARG A 317 -6.00 -15.12 0.12
N HIS A 318 -5.19 -14.57 1.02
CA HIS A 318 -3.99 -15.24 1.53
C HIS A 318 -4.30 -16.41 2.47
N SER A 319 -5.53 -16.47 3.02
CA SER A 319 -6.02 -17.56 3.86
C SER A 319 -7.22 -18.23 3.19
N PRO A 320 -7.02 -19.07 2.17
CA PRO A 320 -8.10 -19.58 1.32
C PRO A 320 -9.04 -20.59 1.99
N ALA A 321 -8.73 -21.02 3.22
CA ALA A 321 -9.48 -22.06 3.93
C ALA A 321 -10.84 -21.56 4.47
N GLU A 322 -11.05 -20.25 4.62
CA GLU A 322 -12.24 -19.67 5.21
C GLU A 322 -13.11 -18.98 4.16
N PRO A 323 -14.38 -19.39 3.96
CA PRO A 323 -15.31 -18.67 3.09
C PRO A 323 -15.53 -17.24 3.60
N PHE A 324 -15.46 -16.26 2.70
CA PHE A 324 -15.65 -14.87 3.06
C PHE A 324 -16.39 -14.08 1.98
N VAL A 325 -16.99 -12.99 2.39
CA VAL A 325 -17.63 -12.00 1.51
C VAL A 325 -17.15 -10.62 1.90
N VAL A 326 -16.78 -9.81 0.92
CA VAL A 326 -16.33 -8.43 1.13
C VAL A 326 -17.29 -7.48 0.41
N GLY A 327 -17.67 -6.41 1.10
CA GLY A 327 -18.46 -5.33 0.54
C GLY A 327 -18.01 -3.98 1.08
N ARG A 328 -18.71 -2.93 0.68
CA ARG A 328 -18.44 -1.54 1.09
C ARG A 328 -19.59 -1.01 1.92
N LEU A 329 -19.27 -0.27 2.98
CA LEU A 329 -20.24 0.50 3.75
C LEU A 329 -20.44 1.90 3.13
N PRO A 330 -21.59 2.54 3.40
CA PRO A 330 -21.86 3.91 2.94
C PRO A 330 -20.78 4.93 3.34
N GLY A 331 -20.09 4.70 4.46
CA GLY A 331 -18.98 5.54 4.96
C GLY A 331 -17.64 5.35 4.25
N GLY A 332 -17.56 4.47 3.24
CA GLY A 332 -16.33 4.21 2.47
C GLY A 332 -15.46 3.07 2.99
N ASP A 333 -15.62 2.65 4.24
CA ASP A 333 -14.87 1.52 4.80
C ASP A 333 -15.27 0.19 4.11
N ALA A 334 -14.31 -0.71 3.93
CA ALA A 334 -14.56 -2.07 3.49
C ALA A 334 -14.96 -2.96 4.67
N VAL A 335 -15.91 -3.84 4.45
CA VAL A 335 -16.33 -4.83 5.46
C VAL A 335 -16.27 -6.22 4.86
N ALA A 336 -15.73 -7.15 5.62
CA ALA A 336 -15.78 -8.56 5.33
C ALA A 336 -16.57 -9.31 6.40
N VAL A 337 -17.36 -10.28 5.97
CA VAL A 337 -17.87 -11.35 6.82
C VAL A 337 -17.12 -12.62 6.46
N VAL A 338 -16.44 -13.18 7.43
CA VAL A 338 -15.61 -14.39 7.29
C VAL A 338 -16.25 -15.50 8.12
N HIS A 339 -16.47 -16.65 7.52
CA HIS A 339 -16.90 -17.84 8.25
C HIS A 339 -15.67 -18.44 8.94
N ALA A 340 -15.67 -18.49 10.26
CA ALA A 340 -14.59 -19.05 11.05
C ALA A 340 -14.85 -20.53 11.33
N ASP A 341 -14.03 -21.42 10.78
CA ASP A 341 -14.13 -22.86 11.09
C ASP A 341 -13.58 -23.14 12.50
N PRO A 342 -14.41 -23.57 13.45
CA PRO A 342 -13.95 -23.89 14.80
C PRO A 342 -13.00 -25.09 14.85
N ASP A 343 -13.03 -25.97 13.82
CA ASP A 343 -12.21 -27.18 13.71
C ASP A 343 -10.93 -26.99 12.89
N SER A 344 -10.68 -25.80 12.32
CA SER A 344 -9.41 -25.51 11.65
C SER A 344 -8.28 -25.45 12.69
N GLY A 345 -7.83 -26.64 13.06
CA GLY A 345 -6.90 -26.94 14.16
C GLY A 345 -5.48 -26.41 13.95
N THR A 346 -5.34 -25.12 14.03
CA THR A 346 -4.07 -24.45 14.37
C THR A 346 -4.09 -24.20 15.87
N GLY A 347 -3.57 -25.16 16.62
CA GLY A 347 -3.47 -25.09 18.07
C GLY A 347 -2.71 -23.86 18.54
N SER A 348 -3.41 -22.94 18.97
CA SER A 348 -3.25 -21.80 19.88
C SER A 348 -4.20 -20.69 19.41
N GLY A 349 -5.22 -20.39 20.13
CA GLY A 349 -6.21 -19.27 20.15
C GLY A 349 -6.17 -18.09 19.17
N GLY A 350 -5.55 -18.19 18.00
CA GLY A 350 -5.24 -17.10 17.09
C GLY A 350 -5.62 -17.34 15.62
N GLY A 351 -6.75 -18.04 15.33
CA GLY A 351 -7.21 -18.26 13.94
C GLY A 351 -7.19 -17.00 13.05
N GLY A 352 -7.69 -17.00 11.89
CA GLY A 352 -7.78 -15.96 10.84
C GLY A 352 -7.24 -14.54 11.07
N HIS A 353 -7.40 -13.92 12.26
CA HIS A 353 -6.88 -12.58 12.53
C HIS A 353 -5.34 -12.49 12.69
N SER A 354 -4.66 -13.59 13.10
CA SER A 354 -3.20 -13.63 13.15
C SER A 354 -2.62 -13.53 11.74
N ALA A 355 -3.18 -14.27 10.79
CA ALA A 355 -2.75 -14.23 9.39
C ALA A 355 -2.96 -12.84 8.75
N LEU A 356 -4.08 -12.16 9.07
CA LEU A 356 -4.31 -10.77 8.66
C LEU A 356 -3.24 -9.83 9.22
N ARG A 357 -2.92 -9.98 10.51
CA ARG A 357 -1.93 -9.14 11.20
C ARG A 357 -0.53 -9.28 10.58
N ASP A 358 -0.15 -10.51 10.25
CA ASP A 358 1.15 -10.81 9.63
C ASP A 358 1.26 -10.26 8.19
N LEU A 359 0.14 -10.19 7.46
CA LEU A 359 0.10 -9.70 6.08
C LEU A 359 -0.03 -8.17 5.99
N TRP A 360 -0.59 -7.53 7.01
CA TRP A 360 -0.94 -6.10 6.98
C TRP A 360 0.23 -5.18 6.65
N PRO A 361 1.46 -5.40 7.18
CA PRO A 361 2.64 -4.63 6.76
C PRO A 361 2.98 -4.77 5.27
N THR A 362 2.72 -5.95 4.68
CA THR A 362 2.95 -6.18 3.24
C THR A 362 1.94 -5.40 2.39
N LEU A 363 0.68 -5.33 2.82
CA LEU A 363 -0.33 -4.46 2.18
C LEU A 363 0.10 -2.99 2.22
N HIS A 364 0.53 -2.50 3.37
CA HIS A 364 1.04 -1.13 3.49
C HIS A 364 2.24 -0.87 2.58
N ALA A 365 3.14 -1.85 2.44
CA ALA A 365 4.30 -1.73 1.56
C ALA A 365 3.93 -1.59 0.07
N CYS A 366 2.76 -2.05 -0.36
CA CYS A 366 2.25 -1.82 -1.73
C CYS A 366 1.91 -0.33 -1.99
N HIS A 367 1.54 0.42 -0.94
CA HIS A 367 1.24 1.86 -1.03
C HIS A 367 1.63 2.59 0.27
N PRO A 368 2.93 2.85 0.52
CA PRO A 368 3.44 3.31 1.81
C PRO A 368 2.93 4.68 2.27
N GLN A 369 2.41 5.48 1.34
CA GLN A 369 1.86 6.82 1.65
C GLN A 369 0.44 6.77 2.22
N THR A 370 -0.24 5.62 2.14
CA THR A 370 -1.61 5.47 2.60
C THR A 370 -1.63 4.57 3.83
N PRO A 371 -2.03 5.08 5.01
CA PRO A 371 -2.23 4.26 6.19
C PRO A 371 -3.30 3.19 5.95
N VAL A 372 -3.08 1.99 6.45
CA VAL A 372 -3.98 0.85 6.28
C VAL A 372 -4.36 0.32 7.64
N HIS A 373 -5.63 0.43 8.03
CA HIS A 373 -6.11 -0.03 9.32
C HIS A 373 -7.20 -1.06 9.19
N ALA A 374 -7.25 -2.02 10.11
CA ALA A 374 -8.39 -2.92 10.23
C ALA A 374 -8.78 -3.15 11.69
N GLY A 375 -10.08 -3.31 11.88
CA GLY A 375 -10.67 -3.75 13.13
C GLY A 375 -11.34 -5.10 12.95
N VAL A 376 -11.18 -5.99 13.93
CA VAL A 376 -11.66 -7.36 13.90
C VAL A 376 -12.60 -7.59 15.08
N SER A 377 -13.80 -8.14 14.83
CA SER A 377 -14.77 -8.49 15.88
C SER A 377 -14.40 -9.77 16.61
N GLY A 378 -15.06 -10.01 17.73
CA GLY A 378 -15.24 -11.35 18.26
C GLY A 378 -16.10 -12.24 17.34
N LEU A 379 -16.28 -13.49 17.74
CA LEU A 379 -17.09 -14.46 16.99
C LEU A 379 -18.59 -14.21 17.19
N ALA A 380 -19.32 -14.13 16.09
CA ALA A 380 -20.78 -14.15 16.07
C ALA A 380 -21.26 -15.58 15.77
N ALA A 381 -21.97 -16.20 16.72
CA ALA A 381 -22.41 -17.58 16.57
C ALA A 381 -23.48 -17.77 15.48
N THR A 382 -24.24 -16.74 15.18
CA THR A 382 -25.34 -16.76 14.21
C THR A 382 -25.35 -15.48 13.37
N PRO A 383 -26.00 -15.46 12.18
CA PRO A 383 -26.15 -14.24 11.38
C PRO A 383 -26.76 -13.06 12.14
N GLY A 384 -27.69 -13.31 13.07
CA GLY A 384 -28.28 -12.25 13.93
C GLY A 384 -27.28 -11.52 14.81
N GLY A 385 -26.10 -12.10 15.06
CA GLY A 385 -24.98 -11.46 15.78
C GLY A 385 -24.11 -10.54 14.94
N LEU A 386 -24.27 -10.52 13.61
CA LEU A 386 -23.37 -9.79 12.69
C LEU A 386 -23.41 -8.27 12.89
N ASN A 387 -24.55 -7.67 13.24
CA ASN A 387 -24.64 -6.24 13.53
C ASN A 387 -23.81 -5.86 14.77
N SER A 388 -23.90 -6.66 15.85
CA SER A 388 -23.04 -6.47 17.03
C SER A 388 -21.55 -6.65 16.69
N ALA A 389 -21.23 -7.67 15.88
CA ALA A 389 -19.87 -7.91 15.41
C ALA A 389 -19.34 -6.74 14.56
N LEU A 390 -20.16 -6.16 13.68
CA LEU A 390 -19.80 -4.95 12.93
C LEU A 390 -19.46 -3.77 13.86
N SER A 391 -20.27 -3.56 14.89
CA SER A 391 -20.04 -2.51 15.88
C SER A 391 -18.73 -2.72 16.64
N GLN A 392 -18.42 -3.96 17.02
CA GLN A 392 -17.14 -4.33 17.64
C GLN A 392 -15.95 -4.08 16.69
N ALA A 393 -16.07 -4.49 15.42
CA ALA A 393 -15.01 -4.31 14.43
C ALA A 393 -14.75 -2.82 14.14
N ARG A 394 -15.81 -2.00 14.05
CA ARG A 394 -15.68 -0.53 13.92
C ARG A 394 -14.96 0.09 15.11
N TYR A 395 -15.28 -0.37 16.31
CA TYR A 395 -14.60 0.12 17.53
C TYR A 395 -13.11 -0.26 17.53
N ALA A 396 -12.79 -1.49 17.19
CA ALA A 396 -11.40 -1.94 17.05
C ALA A 396 -10.64 -1.20 15.95
N LEU A 397 -11.30 -0.88 14.82
CA LEU A 397 -10.74 -0.04 13.76
C LEU A 397 -10.41 1.37 14.26
N ALA A 398 -11.32 1.98 15.05
CA ALA A 398 -11.08 3.30 15.64
C ALA A 398 -9.85 3.27 16.57
N ALA A 399 -9.70 2.20 17.36
CA ALA A 399 -8.51 1.99 18.20
C ALA A 399 -7.23 1.86 17.35
N ALA A 400 -7.27 1.06 16.26
CA ALA A 400 -6.13 0.90 15.35
C ALA A 400 -5.69 2.23 14.72
N ARG A 401 -6.65 3.06 14.29
CA ARG A 401 -6.37 4.41 13.74
C ARG A 401 -5.76 5.35 14.77
N ALA A 402 -6.20 5.26 16.02
CA ALA A 402 -5.68 6.10 17.10
C ALA A 402 -4.24 5.71 17.48
N ASP A 403 -3.94 4.42 17.54
CA ASP A 403 -2.63 3.90 17.95
C ASP A 403 -1.55 4.09 16.88
N ALA A 404 -1.90 3.97 15.60
CA ALA A 404 -0.93 4.04 14.51
C ALA A 404 -1.44 4.88 13.32
N PRO A 405 -1.69 6.19 13.48
CA PRO A 405 -2.41 7.00 12.48
C PRO A 405 -1.74 7.09 11.10
N LYS A 406 -0.45 6.81 10.99
CA LYS A 406 0.34 6.90 9.74
C LYS A 406 0.92 5.56 9.28
N ALA A 407 0.55 4.47 9.91
CA ALA A 407 1.13 3.16 9.64
C ALA A 407 0.04 2.13 9.30
N ALA A 408 0.39 0.86 9.40
CA ALA A 408 -0.51 -0.26 9.22
C ALA A 408 -0.75 -0.96 10.55
N LEU A 409 -2.01 -1.10 10.95
CA LEU A 409 -2.35 -1.81 12.18
C LEU A 409 -3.68 -2.56 12.07
N VAL A 410 -3.68 -3.79 12.58
CA VAL A 410 -4.88 -4.61 12.79
C VAL A 410 -5.10 -4.75 14.30
N THR A 411 -6.27 -4.34 14.77
CA THR A 411 -6.70 -4.49 16.17
C THR A 411 -7.93 -5.38 16.24
N SER A 412 -7.90 -6.38 17.10
CA SER A 412 -9.06 -7.19 17.42
C SER A 412 -9.73 -6.67 18.71
N VAL A 413 -11.03 -6.85 18.83
CA VAL A 413 -11.73 -6.65 20.09
C VAL A 413 -11.11 -7.48 21.23
N GLU A 414 -10.57 -8.65 20.91
CA GLU A 414 -9.88 -9.52 21.86
C GLU A 414 -8.57 -8.90 22.41
N ASP A 415 -7.98 -7.91 21.71
CA ASP A 415 -6.78 -7.17 22.16
C ASP A 415 -7.10 -6.03 23.12
N LEU A 416 -8.37 -5.64 23.25
CA LEU A 416 -8.82 -4.53 24.11
C LEU A 416 -8.86 -4.96 25.57
N THR A 417 -7.71 -5.37 26.09
CA THR A 417 -7.58 -5.97 27.44
C THR A 417 -7.21 -4.97 28.53
N THR A 418 -6.86 -3.73 28.16
CA THR A 418 -6.47 -2.66 29.09
C THR A 418 -7.40 -1.45 28.95
N LEU A 419 -7.45 -0.59 29.99
CA LEU A 419 -8.19 0.66 29.92
C LEU A 419 -7.69 1.57 28.77
N GLY A 420 -6.38 1.62 28.53
CA GLY A 420 -5.79 2.39 27.45
C GLY A 420 -6.25 1.93 26.08
N THR A 421 -6.15 0.62 25.81
CA THR A 421 -6.60 0.04 24.54
C THR A 421 -8.12 0.18 24.33
N LEU A 422 -8.90 0.07 25.43
CA LEU A 422 -10.33 0.33 25.37
C LEU A 422 -10.63 1.79 25.04
N LEU A 423 -10.00 2.75 25.66
CA LEU A 423 -10.25 4.18 25.43
C LEU A 423 -9.74 4.66 24.08
N ALA A 424 -8.76 3.99 23.48
CA ALA A 424 -8.24 4.32 22.13
C ALA A 424 -9.34 4.29 21.06
N GLY A 425 -10.33 3.38 21.18
CA GLY A 425 -11.46 3.29 20.26
C GLY A 425 -12.54 4.38 20.46
N VAL A 426 -12.48 5.18 21.53
CA VAL A 426 -13.42 6.28 21.74
C VAL A 426 -13.05 7.45 20.82
N PRO A 427 -14.03 8.12 20.16
CA PRO A 427 -13.77 9.27 19.30
C PRO A 427 -12.92 10.36 19.99
N ALA A 428 -12.00 10.97 19.23
CA ALA A 428 -11.01 11.90 19.80
C ALA A 428 -11.64 13.13 20.47
N ASP A 429 -12.73 13.64 19.91
CA ASP A 429 -13.51 14.76 20.47
C ASP A 429 -14.15 14.39 21.83
N VAL A 430 -14.68 13.16 21.94
CA VAL A 430 -15.24 12.65 23.19
C VAL A 430 -14.15 12.45 24.24
N ARG A 431 -12.99 11.89 23.87
CA ARG A 431 -11.82 11.75 24.74
C ARG A 431 -11.34 13.11 25.24
N THR A 432 -11.21 14.06 24.33
CA THR A 432 -10.78 15.44 24.65
C THR A 432 -11.77 16.12 25.59
N ALA A 433 -13.08 15.98 25.33
CA ALA A 433 -14.13 16.52 26.19
C ALA A 433 -14.06 15.91 27.59
N PHE A 434 -13.95 14.58 27.71
CA PHE A 434 -13.82 13.87 28.98
C PHE A 434 -12.57 14.30 29.75
N SER A 435 -11.41 14.29 29.07
CA SER A 435 -10.13 14.71 29.65
C SER A 435 -10.20 16.15 30.17
N THR A 436 -10.76 17.07 29.39
CA THR A 436 -10.92 18.48 29.76
C THR A 436 -11.85 18.64 30.97
N GLN A 437 -12.98 17.92 31.01
CA GLN A 437 -13.94 17.98 32.08
C GLN A 437 -13.37 17.44 33.41
N VAL A 438 -12.62 16.33 33.34
CA VAL A 438 -12.10 15.66 34.57
C VAL A 438 -10.83 16.31 35.09
N LEU A 439 -9.90 16.70 34.20
CA LEU A 439 -8.65 17.36 34.63
C LEU A 439 -8.84 18.86 34.89
N GLY A 440 -9.94 19.44 34.45
CA GLY A 440 -10.25 20.84 34.65
C GLY A 440 -9.12 21.79 34.18
N PRO A 441 -8.68 22.75 35.03
CA PRO A 441 -7.62 23.69 34.64
C PRO A 441 -6.27 23.02 34.27
N LEU A 442 -6.03 21.78 34.69
CA LEU A 442 -4.82 21.04 34.35
C LEU A 442 -4.80 20.59 32.90
N ALA A 443 -5.96 20.34 32.27
CA ALA A 443 -6.06 19.83 30.91
C ALA A 443 -5.33 20.74 29.88
N ALA A 444 -5.45 22.06 30.05
CA ALA A 444 -4.85 23.04 29.15
C ALA A 444 -3.32 23.06 29.17
N GLY A 445 -2.66 22.58 30.23
CA GLY A 445 -1.19 22.52 30.35
C GLY A 445 -0.45 23.86 30.12
N SER A 446 -1.18 24.98 30.19
CA SER A 446 -0.75 26.30 29.70
C SER A 446 0.37 26.93 30.52
N SER A 447 0.56 26.49 31.79
CA SER A 447 1.63 26.97 32.66
C SER A 447 2.62 25.88 32.99
N THR A 448 3.87 26.27 33.29
CA THR A 448 4.92 25.36 33.78
C THR A 448 4.45 24.65 35.08
N SER A 449 3.69 25.35 35.93
CA SER A 449 3.12 24.79 37.13
C SER A 449 2.13 23.67 36.85
N HIS A 450 1.22 23.84 35.89
CA HIS A 450 0.24 22.81 35.51
C HIS A 450 0.93 21.58 34.91
N ARG A 451 1.96 21.76 34.09
CA ARG A 451 2.74 20.63 33.55
C ARG A 451 3.42 19.82 34.65
N MET A 452 4.04 20.48 35.66
CA MET A 452 4.64 19.79 36.80
C MET A 452 3.61 19.05 37.65
N LEU A 453 2.38 19.60 37.80
CA LEU A 453 1.31 18.92 38.50
C LEU A 453 0.82 17.70 37.75
N LEU A 454 0.66 17.79 36.43
CA LEU A 454 0.29 16.65 35.59
C LEU A 454 1.34 15.54 35.63
N GLU A 455 2.61 15.85 35.46
CA GLU A 455 3.71 14.90 35.62
C GLU A 455 3.68 14.23 37.03
N THR A 456 3.40 15.01 38.08
CA THR A 456 3.29 14.45 39.41
C THR A 456 2.09 13.50 39.53
N LEU A 457 0.96 13.82 38.92
CA LEU A 457 -0.23 12.96 38.88
C LEU A 457 0.05 11.65 38.12
N GLU A 458 0.66 11.75 36.93
CA GLU A 458 1.03 10.59 36.09
C GLU A 458 1.94 9.64 36.88
N VAL A 459 3.01 10.15 37.49
CA VAL A 459 3.94 9.33 38.29
C VAL A 459 3.26 8.79 39.55
N PHE A 460 2.42 9.57 40.22
CA PHE A 460 1.70 9.12 41.41
C PHE A 460 0.78 7.94 41.13
N LEU A 461 0.04 8.00 40.02
CA LEU A 461 -0.84 6.91 39.61
C LEU A 461 -0.02 5.70 39.14
N ALA A 462 1.06 5.90 38.39
CA ALA A 462 1.97 4.83 37.95
C ALA A 462 2.67 4.12 39.12
N GLN A 463 2.94 4.85 40.23
CA GLN A 463 3.47 4.30 41.47
C GLN A 463 2.39 3.80 42.43
N HIS A 464 1.18 3.51 41.93
CA HIS A 464 0.04 2.96 42.66
C HIS A 464 -0.39 3.84 43.88
N GLY A 465 -0.18 5.15 43.78
CA GLY A 465 -0.50 6.09 44.87
C GLY A 465 0.53 6.11 46.00
N SER A 466 1.73 5.59 45.79
CA SER A 466 2.79 5.58 46.79
C SER A 466 3.54 6.92 46.85
N TRP A 467 3.39 7.64 47.94
CA TRP A 467 4.05 8.92 48.19
C TRP A 467 5.58 8.83 48.13
N ALA A 468 6.15 7.81 48.79
CA ALA A 468 7.60 7.62 48.84
C ALA A 468 8.19 7.31 47.49
N ARG A 469 7.59 6.37 46.70
CA ARG A 469 8.07 6.01 45.38
C ARG A 469 7.90 7.15 44.37
N THR A 470 6.81 7.91 44.47
CA THR A 470 6.60 9.10 43.63
C THR A 470 7.68 10.16 43.91
N ALA A 471 7.99 10.41 45.18
CA ALA A 471 9.03 11.35 45.59
C ALA A 471 10.41 10.92 45.09
N GLU A 472 10.73 9.64 45.18
CA GLU A 472 11.97 9.04 44.69
C GLU A 472 12.07 9.18 43.16
N THR A 473 11.03 8.80 42.40
CA THR A 473 10.99 8.87 40.94
C THR A 473 11.13 10.30 40.41
N LEU A 474 10.52 11.28 41.11
CA LEU A 474 10.58 12.70 40.73
C LEU A 474 11.78 13.45 41.32
N HIS A 475 12.62 12.77 42.10
CA HIS A 475 13.72 13.38 42.86
C HIS A 475 13.26 14.56 43.75
N LEU A 476 12.13 14.39 44.44
CA LEU A 476 11.51 15.38 45.29
C LEU A 476 11.42 14.88 46.74
N HIS A 477 11.24 15.83 47.68
CA HIS A 477 10.87 15.45 49.03
C HIS A 477 9.40 15.01 49.10
N VAL A 478 9.07 14.06 49.96
CA VAL A 478 7.70 13.51 50.12
C VAL A 478 6.67 14.63 50.40
N ASN A 479 7.03 15.62 51.24
CA ASN A 479 6.15 16.75 51.51
C ASN A 479 5.83 17.60 50.28
N THR A 480 6.73 17.69 49.30
CA THR A 480 6.49 18.38 48.04
C THR A 480 5.46 17.61 47.19
N VAL A 481 5.55 16.29 47.18
CA VAL A 481 4.54 15.44 46.51
C VAL A 481 3.18 15.62 47.17
N HIS A 482 3.10 15.61 48.53
CA HIS A 482 1.86 15.87 49.25
C HIS A 482 1.24 17.22 48.88
N TYR A 483 2.01 18.29 48.88
CA TYR A 483 1.53 19.60 48.46
C TYR A 483 1.02 19.62 47.00
N ARG A 484 1.77 19.00 46.09
CA ARG A 484 1.35 18.94 44.69
C ARG A 484 0.05 18.15 44.50
N ILE A 485 -0.10 17.01 45.14
CA ILE A 485 -1.32 16.20 45.08
C ILE A 485 -2.51 16.95 45.68
N GLN A 486 -2.39 17.59 46.83
CA GLN A 486 -3.45 18.44 47.39
C GLN A 486 -3.84 19.57 46.43
N ARG A 487 -2.86 20.14 45.72
CA ARG A 487 -3.14 21.16 44.69
C ARG A 487 -3.90 20.56 43.49
N ILE A 488 -3.55 19.34 43.04
CA ILE A 488 -4.28 18.61 41.99
C ILE A 488 -5.72 18.35 42.45
N GLU A 489 -5.92 17.84 43.64
CA GLU A 489 -7.25 17.62 44.23
C GLU A 489 -8.10 18.89 44.24
N SER A 490 -7.51 20.02 44.66
CA SER A 490 -8.21 21.30 44.68
C SER A 490 -8.57 21.84 43.30
N LEU A 491 -7.77 21.54 42.27
CA LEU A 491 -7.99 22.00 40.87
C LEU A 491 -8.97 21.11 40.12
N THR A 492 -8.97 19.80 40.41
CA THR A 492 -9.82 18.81 39.71
C THR A 492 -11.12 18.52 40.46
N GLY A 493 -11.19 18.87 41.74
CA GLY A 493 -12.32 18.50 42.64
C GLY A 493 -12.37 17.00 42.93
N ARG A 494 -11.28 16.27 42.71
CA ARG A 494 -11.18 14.81 42.90
C ARG A 494 -10.30 14.48 44.10
N ASP A 495 -10.73 13.52 44.89
CA ASP A 495 -10.01 13.02 46.07
C ASP A 495 -9.21 11.78 45.68
N LEU A 496 -7.88 11.89 45.67
CA LEU A 496 -6.95 10.83 45.30
C LEU A 496 -6.79 9.73 46.39
N SER A 497 -7.52 9.80 47.51
CA SER A 497 -7.67 8.68 48.41
C SER A 497 -8.71 7.66 47.92
N ARG A 498 -9.68 8.10 47.11
CA ARG A 498 -10.77 7.28 46.59
C ARG A 498 -10.36 6.60 45.28
N LEU A 499 -10.71 5.31 45.15
CA LEU A 499 -10.36 4.51 43.95
C LEU A 499 -11.09 5.02 42.70
N ASP A 500 -12.38 5.34 42.78
CA ASP A 500 -13.20 5.84 41.69
C ASP A 500 -12.61 7.13 41.08
N HIS A 501 -12.19 8.08 41.93
CA HIS A 501 -11.55 9.31 41.49
C HIS A 501 -10.16 9.09 40.87
N LYS A 502 -9.37 8.12 41.38
CA LYS A 502 -8.10 7.72 40.74
C LYS A 502 -8.34 7.15 39.35
N LEU A 503 -9.35 6.30 39.19
CA LEU A 503 -9.70 5.72 37.89
C LEU A 503 -10.16 6.79 36.90
N ASP A 504 -11.00 7.74 37.33
CA ASP A 504 -11.43 8.86 36.50
C ASP A 504 -10.24 9.70 36.01
N LEU A 505 -9.34 10.07 36.94
CA LEU A 505 -8.14 10.85 36.62
C LEU A 505 -7.18 10.06 35.69
N HIS A 506 -7.01 8.76 35.97
CA HIS A 506 -6.18 7.90 35.12
C HIS A 506 -6.76 7.78 33.71
N ALA A 507 -8.07 7.54 33.58
CA ALA A 507 -8.77 7.52 32.28
C ALA A 507 -8.64 8.86 31.56
N ALA A 508 -8.78 9.99 32.27
CA ALA A 508 -8.64 11.33 31.69
C ALA A 508 -7.20 11.61 31.18
N LEU A 509 -6.17 11.09 31.85
CA LEU A 509 -4.79 11.16 31.35
C LEU A 509 -4.58 10.32 30.09
N LEU A 510 -5.19 9.13 30.02
CA LEU A 510 -5.14 8.26 28.82
C LEU A 510 -5.91 8.86 27.63
N CYS A 511 -6.84 9.77 27.89
CA CYS A 511 -7.65 10.47 26.88
C CYS A 511 -7.00 11.76 26.35
N ARG A 512 -5.86 12.17 26.86
CA ARG A 512 -5.09 13.32 26.37
C ARG A 512 -4.41 12.99 25.07
#